data_1b56716da2644ab7c5b51264290a6078
#
_entry.id   1b56716da2644ab7c5b51264290a6078
#
_cell.length_a   1.000
_cell.length_b   1.000
_cell.length_c   1.000
_cell.angle_alpha   90.00
_cell.angle_beta   90.00
_cell.angle_gamma   90.00
#
_symmetry.space_group_name_H-M   'P 1'
#
loop_
_entity.id
_entity.type
_entity.pdbx_description
1 polymer ?
#
loop_
_entity_poly.entity_id
_entity_poly.type
_entity_poly.pdbx_seq_one_letter_code
_entity_poly.pdbx_strand_id
1 'polypeptide(L)' 'MRLLRDVEDYLRRSQVPPARFGREAMGDPRFVFDLRNGREPRPRTEQRVRAFLGEKAR' A
#
# COMPACT_ATOMS: atom_id res chain seq x y z
N MET A 1 13.22 -3.78 -3.84
CA MET A 1 12.29 -2.70 -4.18
C MET A 1 11.51 -2.28 -2.95
N ARG A 2 11.31 -1.00 -2.81
CA ARG A 2 10.59 -0.49 -1.65
C ARG A 2 9.09 -0.63 -1.84
N LEU A 3 8.42 -1.00 -0.77
CA LEU A 3 6.98 -1.19 -0.80
C LEU A 3 6.24 0.09 -1.23
N LEU A 4 6.69 1.25 -0.74
CA LEU A 4 6.05 2.52 -1.07
C LEU A 4 6.00 2.75 -2.58
N ARG A 5 7.09 2.45 -3.27
CA ARG A 5 7.14 2.64 -4.73
C ARG A 5 6.09 1.78 -5.42
N ASP A 6 5.96 0.53 -5.00
CA ASP A 6 4.99 -0.37 -5.61
C ASP A 6 3.57 0.08 -5.31
N VAL A 7 3.32 0.56 -4.10
CA VAL A 7 2.01 1.10 -3.73
C VAL A 7 1.69 2.33 -4.57
N GLU A 8 2.65 3.26 -4.70
CA GLU A 8 2.41 4.48 -5.47
C GLU A 8 2.12 4.17 -6.94
N ASP A 9 2.84 3.19 -7.52
CA ASP A 9 2.58 2.78 -8.89
C ASP A 9 1.15 2.25 -9.04
N TYR A 10 0.72 1.44 -8.09
CA TYR A 10 -0.64 0.90 -8.12
C TYR A 10 -1.68 2.02 -8.02
N LEU A 11 -1.47 2.98 -7.10
CA LEU A 11 -2.41 4.08 -6.93
C LEU A 11 -2.54 4.91 -8.21
N ARG A 12 -1.40 5.13 -8.88
CA ARG A 12 -1.40 5.91 -10.11
C ARG A 12 -2.17 5.20 -11.22
N ARG A 13 -1.95 3.90 -11.36
CA ARG A 13 -2.60 3.13 -12.41
C ARG A 13 -4.07 2.90 -12.15
N SER A 14 -4.45 2.69 -10.91
CA SER A 14 -5.82 2.35 -10.54
C SER A 14 -6.69 3.56 -10.23
N GLN A 15 -6.07 4.73 -10.00
CA GLN A 15 -6.78 5.95 -9.59
C GLN A 15 -7.47 5.80 -8.24
N VAL A 16 -7.04 4.85 -7.43
CA VAL A 16 -7.60 4.64 -6.09
C VAL A 16 -6.98 5.66 -5.13
N PRO A 17 -7.80 6.36 -4.31
CA PRO A 17 -7.25 7.29 -3.33
C PRO A 17 -6.40 6.57 -2.28
N PRO A 18 -5.32 7.21 -1.79
CA PRO A 18 -4.45 6.58 -0.79
C PRO A 18 -5.17 6.12 0.47
N ALA A 19 -6.11 6.91 0.97
CA ALA A 19 -6.85 6.55 2.18
C ALA A 19 -7.68 5.28 1.95
N ARG A 20 -8.29 5.17 0.78
CA ARG A 20 -9.09 4.00 0.43
C ARG A 20 -8.19 2.75 0.33
N PHE A 21 -7.04 2.91 -0.30
CA PHE A 21 -6.10 1.80 -0.41
C PHE A 21 -5.70 1.28 0.97
N GLY A 22 -5.31 2.19 1.86
CA GLY A 22 -4.91 1.80 3.21
C GLY A 22 -6.01 1.08 3.95
N ARG A 23 -7.24 1.57 3.80
CA ARG A 23 -8.38 0.96 4.46
C ARG A 23 -8.63 -0.46 3.94
N GLU A 24 -8.58 -0.63 2.63
CA GLU A 24 -8.84 -1.95 2.03
C GLU A 24 -7.72 -2.94 2.28
N ALA A 25 -6.47 -2.49 2.19
CA ALA A 25 -5.33 -3.38 2.33
C ALA A 25 -4.99 -3.70 3.80
N MET A 26 -5.13 -2.70 4.66
CA MET A 26 -4.65 -2.82 6.05
C MET A 26 -5.69 -2.45 7.10
N GLY A 27 -6.88 -2.00 6.68
CA GLY A 27 -7.86 -1.48 7.62
C GLY A 27 -7.41 -0.18 8.26
N ASP A 28 -6.48 0.55 7.62
CA ASP A 28 -5.89 1.76 8.18
C ASP A 28 -5.79 2.83 7.09
N PRO A 29 -6.66 3.84 7.10
CA PRO A 29 -6.64 4.88 6.06
C PRO A 29 -5.36 5.73 6.07
N ARG A 30 -4.55 5.65 7.14
CA ARG A 30 -3.30 6.41 7.23
C ARG A 30 -2.10 5.64 6.70
N PHE A 31 -2.28 4.39 6.30
CA PHE A 31 -1.16 3.53 5.95
C PHE A 31 -0.23 4.15 4.90
N VAL A 32 -0.78 4.62 3.79
CA VAL A 32 0.05 5.19 2.73
C VAL A 32 0.74 6.48 3.18
N PHE A 33 0.01 7.30 3.92
CA PHE A 33 0.59 8.56 4.42
C PHE A 33 1.75 8.28 5.38
N ASP A 34 1.62 7.25 6.22
CA ASP A 34 2.72 6.86 7.10
C ASP A 34 3.94 6.40 6.31
N LEU A 35 3.73 5.61 5.26
CA LEU A 35 4.83 5.20 4.39
C LEU A 35 5.52 6.40 3.76
N ARG A 36 4.74 7.38 3.30
CA ARG A 36 5.29 8.60 2.69
C ARG A 36 6.11 9.40 3.68
N ASN A 37 5.76 9.32 4.96
CA ASN A 37 6.46 10.01 6.03
C ASN A 37 7.69 9.25 6.52
N GLY A 38 8.05 8.16 5.86
CA GLY A 38 9.26 7.42 6.18
C GLY A 38 9.08 6.29 7.16
N ARG A 39 7.85 5.96 7.53
CA ARG A 39 7.60 4.84 8.43
C ARG A 39 7.92 3.52 7.72
N GLU A 40 8.72 2.68 8.36
CA GLU A 40 9.06 1.39 7.80
C GLU A 40 8.02 0.34 8.20
N PRO A 41 7.42 -0.37 7.22
CA PRO A 41 6.46 -1.42 7.55
C PRO A 41 7.19 -2.64 8.11
N ARG A 42 6.52 -3.33 9.01
CA ARG A 42 7.05 -4.61 9.51
C ARG A 42 6.96 -5.65 8.40
N PRO A 43 7.81 -6.69 8.44
CA PRO A 43 7.79 -7.71 7.39
C PRO A 43 6.42 -8.33 7.16
N ARG A 44 5.66 -8.60 8.22
CA ARG A 44 4.32 -9.16 8.08
C ARG A 44 3.38 -8.18 7.36
N THR A 45 3.47 -6.91 7.70
CA THR A 45 2.68 -5.88 7.04
C THR A 45 3.03 -5.80 5.57
N GLU A 46 4.33 -5.81 5.26
CA GLU A 46 4.77 -5.74 3.87
C GLU A 46 4.25 -6.94 3.08
N GLN A 47 4.32 -8.13 3.64
CA GLN A 47 3.82 -9.33 2.98
C GLN A 47 2.33 -9.21 2.69
N ARG A 48 1.57 -8.72 3.66
CA ARG A 48 0.13 -8.57 3.52
C ARG A 48 -0.21 -7.59 2.39
N VAL A 49 0.50 -6.46 2.34
CA VAL A 49 0.23 -5.44 1.33
C VAL A 49 0.66 -5.94 -0.05
N ARG A 50 1.80 -6.65 -0.14
CA ARG A 50 2.24 -7.19 -1.41
C ARG A 50 1.26 -8.25 -1.94
N ALA A 51 0.68 -9.05 -1.06
CA ALA A 51 -0.34 -10.02 -1.45
C ALA A 51 -1.57 -9.29 -2.01
N PHE A 52 -1.97 -8.21 -1.35
CA PHE A 52 -3.10 -7.40 -1.81
C PHE A 52 -2.82 -6.82 -3.20
N LEU A 53 -1.63 -6.26 -3.39
CA LEU A 53 -1.22 -5.71 -4.69
C LEU A 53 -1.24 -6.79 -5.77
N GLY A 54 -0.76 -7.98 -5.45
CA GLY A 54 -0.75 -9.09 -6.40
C GLY A 54 -2.15 -9.49 -6.85
N GLU A 55 -3.11 -9.51 -5.92
CA GLU A 55 -4.49 -9.82 -6.25
C GLU A 55 -5.07 -8.78 -7.20
N LYS A 56 -4.81 -7.50 -6.93
CA LYS A 56 -5.38 -6.42 -7.73
C LYS A 56 -4.70 -6.26 -9.08
N ALA A 57 -3.48 -6.74 -9.22
CA ALA A 57 -2.74 -6.61 -10.46
C ALA A 57 -3.15 -7.62 -11.52
N ARG A 58 -3.98 -8.60 -11.17
CA ARG A 58 -4.44 -9.62 -12.11
C ARG A 58 -5.59 -9.15 -12.98
#